data_3a38e803e74c470c82106bdc85e4347e
#
_entry.id   3a38e803e74c470c82106bdc85e4347e
#
_cell.length_a   1.000
_cell.length_b   1.000
_cell.length_c   1.000
_cell.angle_alpha   90.00
_cell.angle_beta   90.00
_cell.angle_gamma   90.00
#
_symmetry.space_group_name_H-M   'P 1'
#
loop_
_entity.id
_entity.type
_entity.pdbx_description
1 polymer ?
#
loop_
_entity_poly.entity_id
_entity_poly.type
_entity_poly.pdbx_seq_one_letter_code
_entity_poly.pdbx_strand_id
1 'polypeptide(L)' 'MPAAAELRELADDQLLDQLGESKQDLFNLRFQIATGQLENSAQISQVKRDIARINTVLREREIAAAEATTVEDN' A
#
# COMPACT_ATOMS: atom_id res chain seq x y z
N MET A 1 -3.43 -8.19 8.66
CA MET A 1 -2.73 -7.56 7.51
C MET A 1 -1.29 -8.04 7.42
N PRO A 2 -0.78 -8.24 6.23
CA PRO A 2 0.58 -8.75 6.09
C PRO A 2 1.63 -7.75 6.53
N ALA A 3 2.67 -8.26 7.16
CA ALA A 3 3.83 -7.46 7.51
C ALA A 3 4.61 -7.10 6.24
N ALA A 4 5.50 -6.10 6.33
CA ALA A 4 6.30 -5.68 5.19
C ALA A 4 7.09 -6.84 4.58
N ALA A 5 7.59 -7.77 5.41
CA ALA A 5 8.33 -8.93 4.92
C ALA A 5 7.46 -9.83 4.03
N GLU A 6 6.20 -10.02 4.40
CA GLU A 6 5.27 -10.80 3.60
C GLU A 6 4.94 -10.11 2.28
N LEU A 7 4.79 -8.79 2.30
CA LEU A 7 4.54 -8.00 1.10
C LEU A 7 5.70 -8.11 0.12
N ARG A 8 6.93 -8.19 0.63
CA ARG A 8 8.12 -8.30 -0.23
C ARG A 8 8.19 -9.60 -1.00
N GLU A 9 7.44 -10.63 -0.58
CA GLU A 9 7.38 -11.90 -1.29
C GLU A 9 6.37 -11.90 -2.43
N LEU A 10 5.50 -10.89 -2.51
CA LEU A 10 4.47 -10.81 -3.53
C LEU A 10 5.00 -10.23 -4.84
N ALA A 11 4.40 -10.64 -5.95
CA ALA A 11 4.68 -10.05 -7.25
C ALA A 11 4.10 -8.64 -7.35
N ASP A 12 4.62 -7.84 -8.27
CA ASP A 12 4.17 -6.44 -8.43
C ASP A 12 2.67 -6.33 -8.70
N ASP A 13 2.14 -7.20 -9.55
CA ASP A 13 0.70 -7.19 -9.86
C ASP A 13 -0.15 -7.49 -8.63
N GLN A 14 0.31 -8.41 -7.78
CA GLN A 14 -0.37 -8.72 -6.53
C GLN A 14 -0.33 -7.53 -5.56
N LEU A 15 0.79 -6.84 -5.48
CA LEU A 15 0.91 -5.64 -4.65
C LEU A 15 0.01 -4.52 -5.15
N LEU A 16 -0.07 -4.32 -6.45
CA LEU A 16 -0.94 -3.32 -7.04
C LEU A 16 -2.41 -3.64 -6.80
N ASP A 17 -2.79 -4.92 -6.87
CA ASP A 17 -4.15 -5.34 -6.56
C ASP A 17 -4.50 -5.04 -5.11
N GLN A 18 -3.61 -5.38 -4.19
CA GLN A 18 -3.83 -5.08 -2.76
C GLN A 18 -3.90 -3.59 -2.49
N LEU A 19 -3.06 -2.82 -3.18
CA LEU A 19 -3.09 -1.36 -3.07
C LEU A 19 -4.45 -0.81 -3.51
N GLY A 20 -4.97 -1.29 -4.63
CA GLY A 20 -6.28 -0.88 -5.14
C GLY A 20 -7.40 -1.23 -4.16
N GLU A 21 -7.38 -2.44 -3.60
CA GLU A 21 -8.35 -2.86 -2.61
C GLU A 21 -8.30 -1.99 -1.35
N SER A 22 -7.09 -1.71 -0.86
CA SER A 22 -6.92 -0.90 0.34
C SER A 22 -7.38 0.53 0.11
N LYS A 23 -7.13 1.10 -1.07
CA LYS A 23 -7.62 2.44 -1.41
C LYS A 23 -9.14 2.47 -1.49
N GLN A 24 -9.76 1.42 -2.01
CA GLN A 24 -11.21 1.31 -2.05
C GLN A 24 -11.78 1.23 -0.64
N ASP A 25 -11.16 0.43 0.23
CA ASP A 25 -11.56 0.32 1.63
C ASP A 25 -11.47 1.68 2.32
N LEU A 26 -10.41 2.42 2.08
CA LEU A 26 -10.22 3.74 2.66
C LEU A 26 -11.34 4.69 2.22
N PHE A 27 -11.69 4.68 0.95
CA PHE A 27 -12.77 5.49 0.41
C PHE A 27 -14.10 5.14 1.10
N ASN A 28 -14.39 3.84 1.22
CA ASN A 28 -15.62 3.37 1.84
C ASN A 28 -15.70 3.77 3.32
N LEU A 29 -14.60 3.64 4.05
CA LEU A 29 -14.55 4.03 5.46
C LEU A 29 -14.76 5.53 5.64
N ARG A 30 -14.14 6.34 4.79
CA ARG A 30 -14.32 7.79 4.83
C ARG A 30 -15.76 8.18 4.53
N PHE A 31 -16.37 7.50 3.57
CA PHE A 31 -17.77 7.71 3.22
C PHE A 31 -18.67 7.37 4.42
N GLN A 32 -18.42 6.25 5.08
CA GLN A 32 -19.20 5.83 6.24
C GLN A 32 -19.09 6.83 7.40
N ILE A 33 -17.92 7.40 7.61
CA ILE A 33 -17.75 8.43 8.62
C ILE A 33 -18.53 9.70 8.24
N ALA A 34 -18.44 10.10 6.98
CA ALA A 34 -19.11 11.29 6.49
C ALA A 34 -20.64 11.17 6.61
N THR A 35 -21.17 9.96 6.48
CA THR A 35 -22.62 9.73 6.60
C THR A 35 -23.06 9.36 8.02
N GLY A 36 -22.14 9.34 8.97
CA GLY A 36 -22.46 9.02 10.37
C GLY A 36 -22.64 7.53 10.66
N GLN A 37 -22.28 6.66 9.70
CA GLN A 37 -22.42 5.21 9.89
C GLN A 37 -21.26 4.59 10.66
N LEU A 38 -20.15 5.27 10.76
CA LEU A 38 -18.95 4.79 11.43
C LEU A 38 -18.41 5.90 12.34
N GLU A 39 -18.27 5.63 13.63
CA GLU A 39 -17.77 6.60 14.59
C GLU A 39 -16.28 6.46 14.86
N ASN A 40 -15.74 5.26 14.68
CA ASN A 40 -14.35 4.95 15.04
C ASN A 40 -13.44 5.08 13.82
N SER A 41 -12.46 5.98 13.92
CA SER A 41 -11.49 6.22 12.84
C SER A 41 -10.27 5.31 12.92
N ALA A 42 -10.21 4.39 13.88
CA ALA A 42 -9.06 3.49 14.02
C ALA A 42 -8.85 2.63 12.78
N GLN A 43 -9.94 2.19 12.14
CA GLN A 43 -9.86 1.40 10.91
C GLN A 43 -9.23 2.19 9.77
N ILE A 44 -9.52 3.50 9.68
CA ILE A 44 -8.90 4.36 8.67
C ILE A 44 -7.39 4.42 8.88
N SER A 45 -6.94 4.58 10.11
CA SER A 45 -5.51 4.62 10.42
C SER A 45 -4.83 3.31 10.03
N GLN A 46 -5.48 2.18 10.29
CA GLN A 46 -4.95 0.88 9.94
C GLN A 46 -4.82 0.73 8.41
N VAL A 47 -5.85 1.10 7.67
CA VAL A 47 -5.84 1.01 6.21
C VAL A 47 -4.77 1.93 5.62
N LYS A 48 -4.62 3.13 6.17
CA LYS A 48 -3.56 4.06 5.72
C LYS A 48 -2.18 3.47 5.93
N ARG A 49 -1.94 2.79 7.05
CA ARG A 49 -0.67 2.12 7.31
C ARG A 49 -0.41 1.01 6.31
N ASP A 50 -1.44 0.25 5.97
CA ASP A 50 -1.33 -0.83 4.99
C ASP A 50 -0.98 -0.27 3.60
N ILE A 51 -1.64 0.81 3.21
CA ILE A 51 -1.33 1.50 1.95
C ILE A 51 0.12 1.98 1.97
N ALA A 52 0.56 2.57 3.08
CA ALA A 52 1.92 3.06 3.20
C ALA A 52 2.95 1.94 3.09
N ARG A 53 2.67 0.77 3.69
CA ARG A 53 3.57 -0.39 3.58
C ARG A 53 3.67 -0.91 2.16
N ILE A 54 2.55 -1.02 1.47
CA ILE A 54 2.54 -1.47 0.07
C ILE A 54 3.31 -0.47 -0.80
N ASN A 55 3.07 0.82 -0.63
CA ASN A 55 3.79 1.86 -1.37
C ASN A 55 5.29 1.81 -1.08
N THR A 56 5.67 1.54 0.16
CA THR A 56 7.08 1.44 0.54
C THR A 56 7.77 0.29 -0.20
N VAL A 57 7.13 -0.88 -0.26
CA VAL A 57 7.69 -2.03 -0.96
C VAL A 57 7.82 -1.74 -2.46
N LEU A 58 6.79 -1.16 -3.06
CA LEU A 58 6.82 -0.79 -4.48
C LEU A 58 7.94 0.23 -4.76
N ARG A 59 8.08 1.21 -3.88
CA ARG A 59 9.13 2.22 -4.01
C ARG A 59 10.52 1.63 -3.89
N GLU A 60 10.72 0.69 -2.95
CA GLU A 60 11.99 -0.02 -2.82
C GLU A 60 12.35 -0.74 -4.12
N ARG A 61 11.38 -1.34 -4.78
CA ARG A 61 11.60 -2.03 -6.05
C ARG A 61 11.97 -1.07 -7.18
N GLU A 62 11.32 0.09 -7.22
CA GLU A 62 11.67 1.12 -8.20
C GLU A 62 13.10 1.60 -8.01
N ILE A 63 13.50 1.83 -6.76
CA ILE A 63 14.85 2.28 -6.43
C ILE A 63 15.88 1.22 -6.83
N ALA A 64 15.62 -0.05 -6.50
CA ALA A 64 16.52 -1.14 -6.84
C ALA A 64 16.68 -1.26 -8.35
N ALA A 65 15.60 -1.13 -9.10
CA ALA A 65 15.64 -1.18 -10.56
C ALA A 65 16.44 -0.01 -11.13
N ALA A 66 16.26 1.19 -10.58
CA ALA A 66 16.98 2.39 -11.00
C ALA A 66 18.47 2.26 -10.72
N GLU A 67 18.84 1.73 -9.54
CA GLU A 67 20.24 1.52 -9.19
C GLU A 67 20.90 0.51 -10.12
N ALA A 68 20.20 -0.57 -10.45
CA ALA A 68 20.73 -1.57 -11.38
C ALA A 68 20.99 -0.97 -12.75
N THR A 69 20.06 -0.13 -13.23
CA THR A 69 20.20 0.56 -14.52
C THR A 69 21.37 1.54 -14.49
N THR A 70 21.53 2.27 -13.39
CA THR A 70 22.62 3.23 -13.22
C THR A 70 23.97 2.55 -13.25
N VAL A 71 24.08 1.38 -12.62
CA VAL A 71 25.32 0.61 -12.62
C VAL A 71 25.70 0.17 -14.02
N GLU A 72 24.71 -0.20 -14.84
CA GLU A 72 24.97 -0.63 -16.21
C GLU A 72 25.46 0.51 -17.10
N ASP A 73 25.03 1.74 -16.80
CA ASP A 73 25.40 2.92 -17.58
C ASP A 73 26.84 3.38 -17.35
N ASN A 74 27.49 2.84 -16.35
CA ASN A 74 28.88 3.15 -16.07
C ASN A 74 29.81 2.23 -16.87
#